data_ad311f744bebc577ee564c2f72a9edec
#
_entry.id   ad311f744bebc577ee564c2f72a9edec
#
_cell.length_a   1.000
_cell.length_b   1.000
_cell.length_c   1.000
_cell.angle_alpha   90.00
_cell.angle_beta   90.00
_cell.angle_gamma   90.00
#
_symmetry.space_group_name_H-M   'P 1'
#
loop_
_entity.id
_entity.type
_entity.pdbx_description
1 polymer ?
#
loop_
_entity_poly.entity_id
_entity_poly.type
_entity_poly.pdbx_seq_one_letter_code
_entity_poly.pdbx_strand_id
1 'polypeptide(L)'
;MIYNKLVRDRIPEILKRMGKESSYHTASPDEYEQKLWEKLNEEIREFKEIPCDEEMADILEVVDAILIHCGLDPYEVETARQTKAASRGAFKQRTILEEVVEK
;
A
#
# COMPACT_ATOMS: atom_id res chain seq x y z
N MET A 1 -3.68 -24.85 -4.85
CA MET A 1 -3.63 -23.52 -5.48
C MET A 1 -2.39 -22.77 -5.01
N ILE A 2 -1.67 -22.19 -5.91
CA ILE A 2 -0.40 -21.50 -5.61
C ILE A 2 -0.62 -19.99 -5.66
N TYR A 3 -0.25 -19.30 -4.61
CA TYR A 3 -0.42 -17.85 -4.49
C TYR A 3 0.87 -17.07 -4.68
N ASN A 4 1.96 -17.46 -4.01
CA ASN A 4 3.27 -16.77 -4.06
C ASN A 4 3.16 -15.26 -3.90
N LYS A 5 2.32 -14.80 -2.98
CA LYS A 5 2.15 -13.38 -2.71
C LYS A 5 2.19 -13.06 -1.23
N LEU A 6 2.53 -11.82 -0.94
CA LEU A 6 2.55 -11.32 0.42
C LEU A 6 1.13 -11.34 0.97
N VAL A 7 0.98 -11.84 2.19
CA VAL A 7 -0.30 -11.87 2.91
C VAL A 7 -0.13 -11.23 4.27
N ARG A 8 -1.23 -10.88 4.92
CA ARG A 8 -1.18 -10.35 6.28
C ARG A 8 -0.62 -11.41 7.22
N ASP A 9 0.05 -10.96 8.27
CA ASP A 9 0.85 -11.81 9.17
C ASP A 9 0.09 -13.00 9.75
N ARG A 10 -1.19 -12.83 10.03
CA ARG A 10 -1.98 -13.87 10.70
C ARG A 10 -2.73 -14.81 9.76
N ILE A 11 -2.55 -14.66 8.46
CA ILE A 11 -3.27 -15.50 7.50
C ILE A 11 -2.94 -17.00 7.67
N PRO A 12 -1.66 -17.41 7.82
CA PRO A 12 -1.40 -18.84 8.05
C PRO A 12 -2.10 -19.41 9.28
N GLU A 13 -2.14 -18.64 10.37
CA GLU A 13 -2.84 -19.02 11.60
C GLU A 13 -4.36 -19.17 11.35
N ILE A 14 -4.94 -18.22 10.63
CA ILE A 14 -6.37 -18.24 10.29
C ILE A 14 -6.71 -19.47 9.44
N LEU A 15 -5.90 -19.76 8.43
CA LEU A 15 -6.09 -20.94 7.58
C LEU A 15 -6.03 -22.22 8.40
N LYS A 16 -5.10 -22.32 9.32
CA LYS A 16 -4.98 -23.49 10.20
C LYS A 16 -6.23 -23.69 11.04
N ARG A 17 -6.80 -22.61 11.60
CA ARG A 17 -8.05 -22.68 12.36
C ARG A 17 -9.21 -23.15 11.50
N MET A 18 -9.16 -22.87 10.20
CA MET A 18 -10.18 -23.29 9.25
C MET A 18 -9.96 -24.72 8.76
N GLY A 19 -8.97 -25.42 9.30
CA GLY A 19 -8.66 -26.79 8.91
C GLY A 19 -7.90 -26.90 7.59
N LYS A 20 -7.29 -25.83 7.14
CA LYS A 20 -6.54 -25.81 5.88
C LYS A 20 -5.05 -25.83 6.16
N GLU A 21 -4.33 -26.61 5.37
CA GLU A 21 -2.87 -26.64 5.41
C GLU A 21 -2.33 -25.61 4.43
N SER A 22 -1.26 -24.90 4.81
CA SER A 22 -0.62 -23.94 3.95
C SER A 22 0.90 -24.06 4.08
N SER A 23 1.60 -23.73 3.00
CA SER A 23 3.05 -23.59 3.01
C SER A 23 3.39 -22.13 2.87
N TYR A 24 4.34 -21.65 3.65
CA TYR A 24 4.77 -20.26 3.59
C TYR A 24 6.20 -20.14 4.08
N HIS A 25 6.81 -19.01 3.77
CA HIS A 25 8.15 -18.68 4.27
C HIS A 25 8.20 -17.20 4.62
N THR A 26 9.25 -16.80 5.34
CA THR A 26 9.51 -15.40 5.63
C THR A 26 10.43 -14.85 4.54
N ALA A 27 10.00 -13.79 3.88
CA ALA A 27 10.75 -13.19 2.78
C ALA A 27 12.07 -12.56 3.26
N SER A 28 13.09 -12.62 2.40
CA SER A 28 14.28 -11.79 2.57
C SER A 28 13.89 -10.32 2.36
N PRO A 29 14.75 -9.36 2.79
CA PRO A 29 14.43 -7.94 2.55
C PRO A 29 14.18 -7.61 1.08
N ASP A 30 14.95 -8.18 0.16
CA ASP A 30 14.78 -7.92 -1.27
C ASP A 30 13.47 -8.51 -1.81
N GLU A 31 13.16 -9.73 -1.43
CA GLU A 31 11.90 -10.36 -1.82
C GLU A 31 10.71 -9.60 -1.23
N TYR A 32 10.83 -9.18 0.03
CA TYR A 32 9.79 -8.42 0.71
C TYR A 32 9.49 -7.12 -0.02
N GLU A 33 10.51 -6.36 -0.40
CA GLU A 33 10.33 -5.11 -1.13
C GLU A 33 9.57 -5.32 -2.44
N GLN A 34 9.98 -6.32 -3.22
CA GLN A 34 9.32 -6.66 -4.48
C GLN A 34 7.85 -7.04 -4.24
N LYS A 35 7.59 -7.86 -3.22
CA LYS A 35 6.25 -8.32 -2.90
C LYS A 35 5.36 -7.20 -2.36
N LEU A 36 5.93 -6.22 -1.68
CA LEU A 36 5.18 -5.04 -1.24
C LEU A 36 4.66 -4.23 -2.43
N TRP A 37 5.51 -4.00 -3.45
CA TRP A 37 5.07 -3.29 -4.67
C TRP A 37 3.99 -4.07 -5.41
N GLU A 38 4.16 -5.37 -5.55
CA GLU A 38 3.15 -6.22 -6.18
C GLU A 38 1.83 -6.17 -5.41
N LYS A 39 1.92 -6.21 -4.07
CA LYS A 39 0.74 -6.15 -3.21
C LYS A 39 0.02 -4.81 -3.33
N LEU A 40 0.76 -3.71 -3.37
CA LEU A 40 0.17 -2.38 -3.55
C LEU A 40 -0.61 -2.30 -4.86
N ASN A 41 -0.03 -2.79 -5.95
CA ASN A 41 -0.70 -2.80 -7.25
C ASN A 41 -1.96 -3.67 -7.22
N GLU A 42 -1.92 -4.80 -6.55
CA GLU A 42 -3.08 -5.68 -6.38
C GLU A 42 -4.22 -4.96 -5.65
N GLU A 43 -3.90 -4.34 -4.51
CA GLU A 43 -4.91 -3.66 -3.70
C GLU A 43 -5.51 -2.45 -4.43
N ILE A 44 -4.72 -1.74 -5.21
CA ILE A 44 -5.22 -0.62 -6.04
C ILE A 44 -6.22 -1.15 -7.07
N ARG A 45 -5.93 -2.27 -7.73
CA ARG A 45 -6.84 -2.87 -8.71
C ARG A 45 -8.15 -3.28 -8.05
N GLU A 46 -8.06 -3.92 -6.88
CA GLU A 46 -9.25 -4.36 -6.15
C GLU A 46 -10.11 -3.17 -5.72
N PHE A 47 -9.48 -2.09 -5.27
CA PHE A 47 -10.20 -0.87 -4.90
C PHE A 47 -10.93 -0.26 -6.09
N LYS A 48 -10.30 -0.24 -7.26
CA LYS A 48 -10.92 0.29 -8.48
C LYS A 48 -12.17 -0.49 -8.87
N GLU A 49 -12.18 -1.80 -8.64
CA GLU A 49 -13.33 -2.64 -8.94
C GLU A 49 -14.47 -2.41 -7.96
N ILE A 50 -14.15 -2.36 -6.66
CA ILE A 50 -15.15 -2.18 -5.60
C ILE A 50 -14.64 -1.15 -4.60
N PRO A 51 -14.85 0.16 -4.89
CA PRO A 51 -14.42 1.21 -3.95
C PRO A 51 -15.21 1.12 -2.65
N CYS A 52 -14.52 0.81 -1.56
CA CYS A 52 -15.14 0.69 -0.24
C CYS A 52 -14.08 0.89 0.85
N ASP A 53 -14.55 1.03 2.09
CA ASP A 53 -13.68 1.26 3.24
C ASP A 53 -12.65 0.16 3.43
N GLU A 54 -13.07 -1.10 3.30
CA GLU A 54 -12.19 -2.24 3.53
C GLU A 54 -11.05 -2.29 2.52
N GLU A 55 -11.35 -2.04 1.24
CA GLU A 55 -10.34 -2.04 0.20
C GLU A 55 -9.37 -0.85 0.36
N MET A 56 -9.87 0.31 0.79
CA MET A 56 -8.99 1.44 1.08
C MET A 56 -8.11 1.13 2.29
N ALA A 57 -8.64 0.48 3.31
CA ALA A 57 -7.86 0.06 4.47
C ALA A 57 -6.71 -0.87 4.08
N ASP A 58 -6.95 -1.78 3.12
CA ASP A 58 -5.92 -2.66 2.61
C ASP A 58 -4.79 -1.88 1.92
N ILE A 59 -5.14 -0.88 1.12
CA ILE A 59 -4.13 0.00 0.49
C ILE A 59 -3.29 0.70 1.56
N LEU A 60 -3.94 1.29 2.55
CA LEU A 60 -3.24 2.03 3.62
C LEU A 60 -2.32 1.12 4.43
N GLU A 61 -2.72 -0.13 4.67
CA GLU A 61 -1.89 -1.09 5.39
C GLU A 61 -0.61 -1.42 4.62
N VAL A 62 -0.71 -1.60 3.31
CA VAL A 62 0.46 -1.85 2.46
C VAL A 62 1.36 -0.61 2.40
N VAL A 63 0.77 0.58 2.27
CA VAL A 63 1.52 1.85 2.29
C VAL A 63 2.30 1.99 3.60
N ASP A 64 1.67 1.68 4.74
CA ASP A 64 2.33 1.72 6.03
C ASP A 64 3.53 0.75 6.08
N ALA A 65 3.34 -0.48 5.59
CA ALA A 65 4.42 -1.46 5.53
C ALA A 65 5.59 -1.00 4.66
N ILE A 66 5.30 -0.37 3.51
CA ILE A 66 6.32 0.20 2.62
C ILE A 66 7.10 1.31 3.33
N LEU A 67 6.39 2.20 4.01
CA LEU A 67 6.97 3.30 4.75
C LEU A 67 7.96 2.79 5.80
N ILE A 68 7.56 1.79 6.57
CA ILE A 68 8.41 1.18 7.61
C ILE A 68 9.62 0.48 6.96
N HIS A 69 9.40 -0.27 5.90
CA HIS A 69 10.47 -0.98 5.19
C HIS A 69 11.53 -0.01 4.66
N CYS A 70 11.12 1.16 4.20
CA CYS A 70 12.03 2.20 3.71
C CYS A 70 12.71 3.00 4.82
N GLY A 71 12.40 2.70 6.08
CA GLY A 71 13.00 3.38 7.23
C GLY A 71 12.51 4.80 7.42
N LEU A 72 11.31 5.11 6.94
CA LEU A 72 10.73 6.44 7.08
C LEU A 72 9.95 6.57 8.39
N ASP A 73 9.94 7.78 8.95
CA ASP A 73 9.19 8.08 10.16
C ASP A 73 7.76 8.49 9.78
N PRO A 74 6.73 7.79 10.28
CA PRO A 74 5.34 8.13 9.97
C PRO A 74 4.97 9.58 10.30
N TYR A 75 5.50 10.12 11.40
CA TYR A 75 5.24 11.51 11.78
C TYR A 75 5.84 12.50 10.81
N GLU A 76 7.06 12.23 10.34
CA GLU A 76 7.73 13.09 9.37
C GLU A 76 7.02 13.04 8.01
N VAL A 77 6.58 11.86 7.61
CA VAL A 77 5.81 11.69 6.38
C VAL A 77 4.50 12.48 6.48
N GLU A 78 3.78 12.38 7.60
CA GLU A 78 2.52 13.10 7.80
C GLU A 78 2.75 14.62 7.81
N THR A 79 3.81 15.09 8.47
CA THR A 79 4.17 16.50 8.46
C THR A 79 4.46 17.00 7.04
N ALA A 80 5.21 16.22 6.26
CA ALA A 80 5.50 16.57 4.87
C ALA A 80 4.22 16.63 4.04
N ARG A 81 3.30 15.68 4.25
CA ARG A 81 2.02 15.66 3.55
C ARG A 81 1.21 16.92 3.84
N GLN A 82 1.09 17.28 5.12
CA GLN A 82 0.36 18.47 5.54
C GLN A 82 1.01 19.76 5.02
N THR A 83 2.33 19.84 5.07
CA THR A 83 3.07 21.01 4.57
C THR A 83 2.85 21.20 3.07
N LYS A 84 2.91 20.13 2.30
CA LYS A 84 2.64 20.20 0.86
C LYS A 84 1.20 20.60 0.57
N ALA A 85 0.25 20.07 1.32
CA ALA A 85 -1.15 20.42 1.15
C ALA A 85 -1.39 21.89 1.45
N ALA A 86 -0.73 22.43 2.47
CA ALA A 86 -0.87 23.84 2.84
C ALA A 86 -0.26 24.77 1.78
N SER A 87 0.90 24.41 1.21
CA SER A 87 1.60 25.27 0.26
C SER A 87 1.17 25.08 -1.20
N ARG A 88 0.82 23.86 -1.58
CA ARG A 88 0.49 23.50 -2.98
C ARG A 88 -0.96 23.12 -3.19
N GLY A 89 -1.71 22.93 -2.11
CA GLY A 89 -3.07 22.41 -2.15
C GLY A 89 -3.13 20.89 -2.20
N ALA A 90 -4.32 20.38 -2.07
CA ALA A 90 -4.60 18.96 -2.25
C ALA A 90 -5.10 18.76 -3.70
N PHE A 91 -5.98 17.79 -3.93
CA PHE A 91 -6.45 17.46 -5.28
C PHE A 91 -7.94 17.70 -5.48
N LYS A 92 -8.55 18.51 -4.60
CA LYS A 92 -10.01 18.71 -4.60
C LYS A 92 -10.54 19.52 -5.78
N GLN A 93 -9.71 20.39 -6.36
CA GLN A 93 -10.12 21.25 -7.46
C GLN A 93 -10.01 20.58 -8.82
N ARG A 94 -9.50 19.36 -8.89
CA ARG A 94 -9.40 18.56 -10.11
C ARG A 94 -8.63 19.28 -11.22
N THR A 95 -7.54 19.98 -10.85
CA THR A 95 -6.76 20.79 -11.78
C THR A 95 -5.90 19.90 -12.69
N ILE A 96 -6.08 20.05 -13.98
CA ILE A 96 -5.26 19.38 -15.00
C ILE A 96 -4.34 20.42 -15.63
N LEU A 97 -3.04 20.28 -15.39
CA LEU A 97 -2.06 21.19 -15.99
C LEU A 97 -1.87 20.76 -17.44
N GLU A 98 -2.18 21.65 -18.39
CA GLU A 98 -2.10 21.34 -19.80
C GLU A 98 -0.76 21.73 -20.42
N GLU A 99 -0.25 22.88 -20.02
CA GLU A 99 1.02 23.34 -20.60
C GLU A 99 1.62 24.42 -19.70
N VAL A 100 2.92 24.60 -19.79
CA VAL A 100 3.64 25.68 -19.12
C VAL A 100 4.36 26.49 -20.20
N VAL A 101 4.08 27.79 -20.24
CA VAL A 101 4.75 28.70 -21.17
C VAL A 101 5.77 29.52 -20.40
N GLU A 102 7.03 29.41 -20.77
CA GLU A 102 8.10 30.19 -20.15
C GLU A 102 8.29 31.49 -20.91
N LYS A 103 8.51 32.57 -20.15
CA LYS A 103 8.71 33.89 -20.69
C LYS A 103 10.17 34.34 -20.57
#